data_001fb62d303479cbaa49040826c4c856
#
_entry.id   001fb62d303479cbaa49040826c4c856
#
_cell.length_a   1.000
_cell.length_b   1.000
_cell.length_c   1.000
_cell.angle_alpha   90.00
_cell.angle_beta   90.00
_cell.angle_gamma   90.00
#
_symmetry.space_group_name_H-M   'P 1'
#
loop_
_entity.id
_entity.type
_entity.pdbx_description
1 polymer ?
#
loop_
_entity_poly.entity_id
_entity_poly.type
_entity_poly.pdbx_seq_one_letter_code
_entity_poly.pdbx_strand_id
1 'polypeptide(L)'
;MKIKSLLVGASGLVGSEILKNLNRRDQDITLFTRSPLEHISDNTNEIIIDFDEINNLNFPALDHVYIAIGMRLTTFELIHIKNNKRKEFFEVDHDLVYNIAKKAFDVGARSIAIVSAVGADMNSNNFYLQTKGKMENSIKEIGYEKIVYAQPSHLLGSRSNQKVTIEVPIIELGAKILDPLMRGPLSDLRFVKASAVAKKMVETMNENSTSHSILKFKDFLN
;
A
#
# COMPACT_ATOMS: atom_id res chain seq x y z
N MET A 1 -11.95 19.45 -14.02
CA MET A 1 -12.67 18.47 -13.16
C MET A 1 -11.68 17.98 -12.12
N LYS A 2 -12.05 17.92 -10.82
CA LYS A 2 -11.16 17.39 -9.78
C LYS A 2 -11.06 15.88 -9.93
N ILE A 3 -9.87 15.33 -9.68
CA ILE A 3 -9.64 13.88 -9.64
C ILE A 3 -10.33 13.31 -8.40
N LYS A 4 -11.13 12.27 -8.57
CA LYS A 4 -11.81 11.55 -7.49
C LYS A 4 -10.98 10.35 -7.07
N SER A 5 -10.40 10.41 -5.89
CA SER A 5 -9.48 9.40 -5.36
C SER A 5 -10.09 8.62 -4.20
N LEU A 6 -9.99 7.30 -4.26
CA LEU A 6 -10.22 6.42 -3.11
C LEU A 6 -8.89 6.10 -2.43
N LEU A 7 -8.84 6.21 -1.11
CA LEU A 7 -7.73 5.68 -0.30
C LEU A 7 -8.26 4.69 0.73
N VAL A 8 -7.69 3.49 0.70
CA VAL A 8 -7.95 2.43 1.68
C VAL A 8 -6.69 2.16 2.49
N GLY A 9 -6.81 2.22 3.82
CA GLY A 9 -5.67 2.05 4.73
C GLY A 9 -5.05 3.37 5.21
N ALA A 10 -5.81 4.47 5.23
CA ALA A 10 -5.35 5.80 5.65
C ALA A 10 -4.79 5.86 7.08
N SER A 11 -5.20 4.97 7.99
CA SER A 11 -4.64 4.84 9.35
C SER A 11 -3.28 4.10 9.40
N GLY A 12 -2.85 3.50 8.28
CA GLY A 12 -1.59 2.78 8.17
C GLY A 12 -0.39 3.72 7.98
N LEU A 13 0.83 3.15 8.09
CA LEU A 13 2.08 3.89 7.98
C LEU A 13 2.24 4.59 6.62
N VAL A 14 2.05 3.87 5.52
CA VAL A 14 2.13 4.44 4.16
C VAL A 14 0.84 5.20 3.83
N GLY A 15 -0.33 4.67 4.20
CA GLY A 15 -1.61 5.27 3.87
C GLY A 15 -1.80 6.66 4.47
N SER A 16 -1.33 6.90 5.70
CA SER A 16 -1.38 8.24 6.31
C SER A 16 -0.49 9.25 5.55
N GLU A 17 0.65 8.81 5.04
CA GLU A 17 1.51 9.65 4.23
C GLU A 17 0.93 9.87 2.81
N ILE A 18 0.23 8.87 2.23
CA ILE A 18 -0.54 9.06 0.98
C ILE A 18 -1.60 10.15 1.20
N LEU A 19 -2.40 10.07 2.26
CA LEU A 19 -3.42 11.06 2.58
C LEU A 19 -2.85 12.48 2.67
N LYS A 20 -1.71 12.65 3.36
CA LYS A 20 -1.01 13.94 3.44
C LYS A 20 -0.59 14.48 2.07
N ASN A 21 -0.17 13.61 1.15
CA ASN A 21 0.21 14.00 -0.19
C ASN A 21 -1.01 14.33 -1.08
N LEU A 22 -2.13 13.61 -0.93
CA LEU A 22 -3.38 13.88 -1.63
C LEU A 22 -4.01 15.20 -1.16
N ASN A 23 -4.02 15.49 0.15
CA ASN A 23 -4.55 16.74 0.72
C ASN A 23 -3.83 18.01 0.22
N ARG A 24 -2.61 17.89 -0.29
CA ARG A 24 -1.86 18.99 -0.91
C ARG A 24 -2.22 19.22 -2.38
N ARG A 25 -3.12 18.42 -2.94
CA ARG A 25 -3.53 18.43 -4.34
C ARG A 25 -5.01 18.78 -4.44
N ASP A 26 -5.42 19.32 -5.56
CA ASP A 26 -6.84 19.62 -5.82
C ASP A 26 -7.58 18.35 -6.26
N GLN A 27 -7.85 17.47 -5.29
CA GLN A 27 -8.53 16.18 -5.48
C GLN A 27 -9.69 16.06 -4.49
N ASP A 28 -10.74 15.35 -4.89
CA ASP A 28 -11.80 14.90 -4.00
C ASP A 28 -11.44 13.53 -3.46
N ILE A 29 -11.29 13.40 -2.14
CA ILE A 29 -10.76 12.19 -1.51
C ILE A 29 -11.88 11.45 -0.79
N THR A 30 -12.06 10.19 -1.10
CA THR A 30 -12.88 9.26 -0.33
C THR A 30 -11.96 8.32 0.46
N LEU A 31 -12.20 8.15 1.74
CA LEU A 31 -11.51 7.20 2.60
C LEU A 31 -12.45 6.06 2.96
N PHE A 32 -11.95 4.82 2.86
CA PHE A 32 -12.58 3.68 3.50
C PHE A 32 -11.76 3.30 4.74
N THR A 33 -12.40 3.40 5.91
CA THR A 33 -11.75 3.17 7.21
C THR A 33 -12.60 2.24 8.08
N ARG A 34 -11.98 1.54 9.03
CA ARG A 34 -12.69 0.71 10.02
C ARG A 34 -13.14 1.51 11.23
N SER A 35 -12.52 2.64 11.46
CA SER A 35 -12.82 3.54 12.57
C SER A 35 -12.46 4.97 12.17
N PRO A 36 -13.14 5.98 12.74
CA PRO A 36 -12.91 7.38 12.40
C PRO A 36 -11.46 7.80 12.60
N LEU A 37 -10.96 8.64 11.70
CA LEU A 37 -9.69 9.33 11.84
C LEU A 37 -9.91 10.64 12.63
N GLU A 38 -8.95 10.99 13.51
CA GLU A 38 -9.04 12.17 14.37
C GLU A 38 -9.06 13.50 13.60
N HIS A 39 -8.37 13.56 12.45
CA HIS A 39 -8.24 14.75 11.64
C HIS A 39 -8.33 14.40 10.15
N ILE A 40 -9.35 14.91 9.49
CA ILE A 40 -9.54 14.85 8.04
C ILE A 40 -9.72 16.27 7.49
N SER A 41 -9.30 16.49 6.24
CA SER A 41 -9.44 17.79 5.56
C SER A 41 -10.85 17.94 4.94
N ASP A 42 -11.27 19.20 4.67
CA ASP A 42 -12.60 19.49 4.12
C ASP A 42 -12.86 18.85 2.74
N ASN A 43 -11.81 18.55 1.97
CA ASN A 43 -11.89 17.85 0.67
C ASN A 43 -11.92 16.32 0.82
N THR A 44 -12.08 15.81 2.03
CA THR A 44 -12.02 14.39 2.35
C THR A 44 -13.36 13.90 2.90
N ASN A 45 -13.94 12.89 2.27
CA ASN A 45 -15.13 12.19 2.73
C ASN A 45 -14.73 10.84 3.32
N GLU A 46 -14.95 10.65 4.62
CA GLU A 46 -14.66 9.38 5.29
C GLU A 46 -15.91 8.51 5.38
N ILE A 47 -15.81 7.28 4.91
CA ILE A 47 -16.85 6.26 4.99
C ILE A 47 -16.30 5.13 5.87
N ILE A 48 -16.96 4.92 7.01
CA ILE A 48 -16.62 3.84 7.93
C ILE A 48 -17.30 2.58 7.43
N ILE A 49 -16.50 1.53 7.20
CA ILE A 49 -16.96 0.28 6.62
C ILE A 49 -16.48 -0.92 7.40
N ASP A 50 -17.28 -1.98 7.36
CA ASP A 50 -16.82 -3.32 7.64
C ASP A 50 -16.24 -3.92 6.36
N PHE A 51 -14.96 -4.29 6.38
CA PHE A 51 -14.30 -4.86 5.21
C PHE A 51 -14.82 -6.25 4.84
N ASP A 52 -15.48 -6.96 5.76
CA ASP A 52 -16.12 -8.23 5.46
C ASP A 52 -17.36 -8.04 4.55
N GLU A 53 -17.95 -6.83 4.59
CA GLU A 53 -19.09 -6.45 3.75
C GLU A 53 -18.70 -5.68 2.48
N ILE A 54 -17.42 -5.63 2.14
CA ILE A 54 -16.91 -4.82 1.00
C ILE A 54 -17.66 -5.12 -0.31
N ASN A 55 -18.08 -6.38 -0.51
CA ASN A 55 -18.78 -6.81 -1.71
C ASN A 55 -20.18 -6.21 -1.83
N ASN A 56 -20.80 -5.82 -0.73
CA ASN A 56 -22.15 -5.24 -0.67
C ASN A 56 -22.11 -3.70 -0.72
N LEU A 57 -20.95 -3.09 -0.55
CA LEU A 57 -20.81 -1.63 -0.48
C LEU A 57 -20.93 -0.99 -1.88
N ASN A 58 -21.69 0.09 -1.97
CA ASN A 58 -21.74 0.92 -3.16
C ASN A 58 -20.56 1.90 -3.18
N PHE A 59 -19.72 1.82 -4.19
CA PHE A 59 -18.60 2.73 -4.37
C PHE A 59 -19.06 3.99 -5.10
N PRO A 60 -18.56 5.19 -4.74
CA PRO A 60 -18.75 6.39 -5.54
C PRO A 60 -18.02 6.27 -6.89
N ALA A 61 -18.31 7.17 -7.84
CA ALA A 61 -17.52 7.28 -9.06
C ALA A 61 -16.08 7.70 -8.73
N LEU A 62 -15.09 7.01 -9.30
CA LEU A 62 -13.67 7.14 -8.99
C LEU A 62 -12.82 7.26 -10.26
N ASP A 63 -11.72 8.01 -10.17
CA ASP A 63 -10.67 8.08 -11.19
C ASP A 63 -9.42 7.30 -10.71
N HIS A 64 -9.00 7.52 -9.45
CA HIS A 64 -7.80 6.93 -8.85
C HIS A 64 -8.12 6.10 -7.61
N VAL A 65 -7.35 5.02 -7.43
CA VAL A 65 -7.43 4.17 -6.23
C VAL A 65 -6.06 3.99 -5.61
N TYR A 66 -5.96 4.16 -4.30
CA TYR A 66 -4.78 3.91 -3.50
C TYR A 66 -5.10 2.86 -2.44
N ILE A 67 -4.38 1.74 -2.44
CA ILE A 67 -4.56 0.66 -1.48
C ILE A 67 -3.28 0.46 -0.67
N ALA A 68 -3.36 0.76 0.62
CA ALA A 68 -2.25 0.65 1.57
C ALA A 68 -2.67 -0.18 2.81
N ILE A 69 -3.43 -1.25 2.57
CA ILE A 69 -3.83 -2.23 3.59
C ILE A 69 -2.92 -3.45 3.53
N GLY A 70 -2.88 -4.17 4.63
CA GLY A 70 -2.19 -5.44 4.78
C GLY A 70 -2.17 -5.85 6.24
N MET A 71 -2.03 -7.14 6.46
CA MET A 71 -1.92 -7.71 7.79
C MET A 71 -0.59 -7.29 8.44
N ARG A 72 -0.63 -6.98 9.74
CA ARG A 72 0.59 -6.66 10.50
C ARG A 72 1.36 -7.95 10.76
N LEU A 73 2.56 -8.01 10.25
CA LEU A 73 3.47 -9.13 10.44
C LEU A 73 4.72 -8.68 11.20
N THR A 74 5.21 -9.53 12.07
CA THR A 74 6.54 -9.40 12.67
C THR A 74 7.62 -9.78 11.66
N THR A 75 8.88 -9.41 11.90
CA THR A 75 10.01 -9.79 11.03
C THR A 75 10.10 -11.32 10.83
N PHE A 76 9.81 -12.09 11.86
CA PHE A 76 9.77 -13.55 11.76
C PHE A 76 8.65 -14.06 10.87
N GLU A 77 7.47 -13.45 10.93
CA GLU A 77 6.32 -13.82 10.11
C GLU A 77 6.53 -13.45 8.62
N LEU A 78 7.32 -12.44 8.30
CA LEU A 78 7.73 -12.16 6.92
C LEU A 78 8.53 -13.31 6.31
N ILE A 79 9.31 -14.03 7.13
CA ILE A 79 10.08 -15.21 6.70
C ILE A 79 9.17 -16.44 6.65
N HIS A 80 8.31 -16.61 7.68
CA HIS A 80 7.46 -17.78 7.79
C HIS A 80 6.12 -17.47 8.46
N ILE A 81 5.05 -17.42 7.67
CA ILE A 81 3.67 -17.31 8.16
C ILE A 81 3.20 -18.68 8.63
N LYS A 82 2.81 -18.79 9.91
CA LYS A 82 2.26 -20.01 10.49
C LYS A 82 1.01 -20.46 9.74
N ASN A 83 0.82 -21.77 9.58
CA ASN A 83 -0.29 -22.33 8.78
C ASN A 83 -1.68 -21.83 9.22
N ASN A 84 -1.90 -21.64 10.52
CA ASN A 84 -3.18 -21.14 11.05
C ASN A 84 -3.47 -19.68 10.73
N LYS A 85 -2.46 -18.88 10.36
CA LYS A 85 -2.61 -17.48 9.95
C LYS A 85 -2.64 -17.28 8.44
N ARG A 86 -2.30 -18.32 7.66
CA ARG A 86 -2.17 -18.19 6.19
C ARG A 86 -3.48 -17.83 5.51
N LYS A 87 -4.58 -18.40 5.98
CA LYS A 87 -5.91 -18.11 5.43
C LYS A 87 -6.25 -16.64 5.63
N GLU A 88 -6.21 -16.14 6.87
CA GLU A 88 -6.50 -14.76 7.19
C GLU A 88 -5.56 -13.79 6.45
N PHE A 89 -4.27 -14.13 6.37
CA PHE A 89 -3.30 -13.33 5.62
C PHE A 89 -3.66 -13.23 4.13
N PHE A 90 -4.04 -14.35 3.50
CA PHE A 90 -4.44 -14.36 2.10
C PHE A 90 -5.73 -13.57 1.87
N GLU A 91 -6.72 -13.73 2.74
CA GLU A 91 -7.99 -12.99 2.68
C GLU A 91 -7.77 -11.47 2.75
N VAL A 92 -6.85 -11.00 3.61
CA VAL A 92 -6.58 -9.55 3.75
C VAL A 92 -5.65 -9.01 2.65
N ASP A 93 -4.53 -9.70 2.40
CA ASP A 93 -3.45 -9.18 1.53
C ASP A 93 -3.62 -9.53 0.05
N HIS A 94 -4.59 -10.40 -0.29
CA HIS A 94 -4.98 -10.73 -1.65
C HIS A 94 -6.46 -10.46 -1.92
N ASP A 95 -7.38 -11.19 -1.29
CA ASP A 95 -8.79 -11.19 -1.68
C ASP A 95 -9.45 -9.83 -1.44
N LEU A 96 -9.23 -9.22 -0.28
CA LEU A 96 -9.77 -7.90 0.04
C LEU A 96 -9.19 -6.82 -0.90
N VAL A 97 -7.89 -6.86 -1.16
CA VAL A 97 -7.24 -5.92 -2.11
C VAL A 97 -7.85 -6.07 -3.50
N TYR A 98 -8.02 -7.30 -3.97
CA TYR A 98 -8.62 -7.60 -5.27
C TYR A 98 -10.08 -7.12 -5.35
N ASN A 99 -10.90 -7.41 -4.33
CA ASN A 99 -12.31 -7.02 -4.32
C ASN A 99 -12.47 -5.50 -4.35
N ILE A 100 -11.67 -4.76 -3.57
CA ILE A 100 -11.66 -3.29 -3.59
C ILE A 100 -11.28 -2.79 -4.99
N ALA A 101 -10.20 -3.31 -5.55
CA ALA A 101 -9.72 -2.89 -6.86
C ALA A 101 -10.76 -3.19 -7.95
N LYS A 102 -11.37 -4.38 -7.94
CA LYS A 102 -12.38 -4.76 -8.93
C LYS A 102 -13.60 -3.83 -8.86
N LYS A 103 -14.13 -3.58 -7.67
CA LYS A 103 -15.29 -2.68 -7.49
C LYS A 103 -14.97 -1.24 -7.89
N ALA A 104 -13.77 -0.76 -7.56
CA ALA A 104 -13.34 0.57 -7.95
C ALA A 104 -13.19 0.70 -9.48
N PHE A 105 -12.70 -0.32 -10.15
CA PHE A 105 -12.65 -0.39 -11.62
C PHE A 105 -14.05 -0.34 -12.24
N ASP A 106 -15.00 -1.08 -11.67
CA ASP A 106 -16.38 -1.16 -12.17
C ASP A 106 -17.14 0.18 -12.05
N VAL A 107 -16.76 1.06 -11.12
CA VAL A 107 -17.32 2.43 -11.00
C VAL A 107 -16.53 3.50 -11.74
N GLY A 108 -15.53 3.11 -12.53
CA GLY A 108 -14.85 4.01 -13.48
C GLY A 108 -13.38 4.29 -13.20
N ALA A 109 -12.80 3.82 -12.08
CA ALA A 109 -11.38 4.02 -11.82
C ALA A 109 -10.52 3.38 -12.93
N ARG A 110 -9.54 4.12 -13.44
CA ARG A 110 -8.61 3.64 -14.48
C ARG A 110 -7.16 3.60 -14.02
N SER A 111 -6.88 4.16 -12.85
CA SER A 111 -5.55 4.18 -12.27
C SER A 111 -5.56 3.64 -10.85
N ILE A 112 -4.61 2.75 -10.53
CA ILE A 112 -4.49 2.15 -9.21
C ILE A 112 -3.04 2.11 -8.72
N ALA A 113 -2.83 2.45 -7.44
CA ALA A 113 -1.55 2.30 -6.76
C ALA A 113 -1.70 1.43 -5.52
N ILE A 114 -0.83 0.43 -5.36
CA ILE A 114 -0.92 -0.57 -4.30
C ILE A 114 0.43 -0.73 -3.59
N VAL A 115 0.40 -0.79 -2.27
CA VAL A 115 1.58 -1.18 -1.48
C VAL A 115 1.73 -2.70 -1.50
N SER A 116 2.78 -3.15 -2.16
CA SER A 116 3.20 -4.54 -2.24
C SER A 116 4.46 -4.78 -1.41
N ALA A 117 5.35 -5.65 -1.85
CA ALA A 117 6.58 -5.96 -1.16
C ALA A 117 7.74 -6.23 -2.14
N VAL A 118 8.95 -5.85 -1.76
CA VAL A 118 10.16 -6.24 -2.51
C VAL A 118 10.24 -7.76 -2.59
N GLY A 119 10.47 -8.28 -3.80
CA GLY A 119 10.53 -9.73 -4.05
C GLY A 119 9.17 -10.41 -4.17
N ALA A 120 8.06 -9.67 -4.31
CA ALA A 120 6.76 -10.24 -4.63
C ALA A 120 6.85 -11.09 -5.91
N ASP A 121 6.50 -12.39 -5.78
CA ASP A 121 6.56 -13.36 -6.88
C ASP A 121 5.55 -14.48 -6.61
N MET A 122 4.61 -14.69 -7.54
CA MET A 122 3.57 -15.70 -7.42
C MET A 122 4.11 -17.14 -7.32
N ASN A 123 5.34 -17.38 -7.74
CA ASN A 123 6.02 -18.67 -7.69
C ASN A 123 6.96 -18.81 -6.47
N SER A 124 7.01 -17.80 -5.58
CA SER A 124 7.88 -17.83 -4.41
C SER A 124 7.53 -18.97 -3.46
N ASN A 125 8.55 -19.62 -2.90
CA ASN A 125 8.38 -20.60 -1.80
C ASN A 125 8.02 -19.90 -0.45
N ASN A 126 8.27 -18.60 -0.33
CA ASN A 126 7.85 -17.80 0.82
C ASN A 126 6.38 -17.41 0.66
N PHE A 127 5.52 -17.83 1.57
CA PHE A 127 4.08 -17.61 1.48
C PHE A 127 3.68 -16.13 1.44
N TYR A 128 4.40 -15.26 2.18
CA TYR A 128 4.20 -13.81 2.15
C TYR A 128 4.44 -13.24 0.74
N LEU A 129 5.61 -13.53 0.16
CA LEU A 129 5.98 -13.05 -1.17
C LEU A 129 5.11 -13.67 -2.28
N GLN A 130 4.74 -14.93 -2.10
CA GLN A 130 3.81 -15.61 -3.01
C GLN A 130 2.44 -14.93 -3.03
N THR A 131 1.89 -14.61 -1.86
CA THR A 131 0.59 -13.92 -1.75
C THR A 131 0.65 -12.54 -2.40
N LYS A 132 1.72 -11.76 -2.14
CA LYS A 132 1.91 -10.46 -2.78
C LYS A 132 2.05 -10.58 -4.30
N GLY A 133 2.78 -11.54 -4.80
CA GLY A 133 2.91 -11.79 -6.25
C GLY A 133 1.58 -12.22 -6.88
N LYS A 134 0.80 -13.06 -6.22
CA LYS A 134 -0.55 -13.43 -6.67
C LYS A 134 -1.48 -12.22 -6.73
N MET A 135 -1.45 -11.38 -5.71
CA MET A 135 -2.23 -10.13 -5.65
C MET A 135 -1.86 -9.22 -6.83
N GLU A 136 -0.57 -8.97 -7.08
CA GLU A 136 -0.13 -8.15 -8.23
C GLU A 136 -0.64 -8.73 -9.55
N ASN A 137 -0.54 -10.05 -9.75
CA ASN A 137 -1.04 -10.70 -10.96
C ASN A 137 -2.56 -10.55 -11.12
N SER A 138 -3.33 -10.79 -10.07
CA SER A 138 -4.80 -10.66 -10.11
C SER A 138 -5.24 -9.23 -10.43
N ILE A 139 -4.55 -8.22 -9.89
CA ILE A 139 -4.84 -6.80 -10.19
C ILE A 139 -4.53 -6.47 -11.66
N LYS A 140 -3.44 -7.01 -12.20
CA LYS A 140 -3.06 -6.81 -13.61
C LYS A 140 -4.13 -7.32 -14.57
N GLU A 141 -4.83 -8.39 -14.21
CA GLU A 141 -5.89 -9.00 -15.02
C GLU A 141 -7.22 -8.20 -15.01
N ILE A 142 -7.42 -7.25 -14.07
CA ILE A 142 -8.63 -6.41 -14.01
C ILE A 142 -8.72 -5.48 -15.24
N GLY A 143 -7.58 -4.99 -15.77
CA GLY A 143 -7.54 -4.15 -16.96
C GLY A 143 -7.41 -2.66 -16.69
N TYR A 144 -6.86 -2.25 -15.55
CA TYR A 144 -6.49 -0.85 -15.29
C TYR A 144 -5.51 -0.32 -16.35
N GLU A 145 -5.72 0.93 -16.77
CA GLU A 145 -4.83 1.60 -17.73
C GLU A 145 -3.48 1.96 -17.10
N LYS A 146 -3.50 2.29 -15.80
CA LYS A 146 -2.31 2.57 -15.01
C LYS A 146 -2.30 1.75 -13.74
N ILE A 147 -1.20 1.03 -13.51
CA ILE A 147 -0.97 0.27 -12.28
C ILE A 147 0.39 0.67 -11.70
N VAL A 148 0.41 1.02 -10.42
CA VAL A 148 1.63 1.34 -9.67
C VAL A 148 1.75 0.38 -8.50
N TYR A 149 2.71 -0.55 -8.56
CA TYR A 149 3.07 -1.39 -7.41
C TYR A 149 4.24 -0.74 -6.69
N ALA A 150 4.05 -0.30 -5.46
CA ALA A 150 5.17 0.07 -4.59
C ALA A 150 5.66 -1.20 -3.88
N GLN A 151 6.88 -1.61 -4.17
CA GLN A 151 7.55 -2.75 -3.56
C GLN A 151 8.64 -2.29 -2.57
N PRO A 152 8.27 -1.67 -1.44
CA PRO A 152 9.22 -1.31 -0.42
C PRO A 152 9.77 -2.57 0.27
N SER A 153 10.96 -2.45 0.82
CA SER A 153 11.49 -3.38 1.81
C SER A 153 10.95 -3.01 3.21
N HIS A 154 11.80 -2.92 4.21
CA HIS A 154 11.40 -2.48 5.54
C HIS A 154 11.10 -0.98 5.57
N LEU A 155 9.90 -0.65 6.05
CA LEU A 155 9.43 0.73 6.14
C LEU A 155 9.88 1.38 7.45
N LEU A 156 10.49 2.56 7.34
CA LEU A 156 10.79 3.43 8.47
C LEU A 156 9.67 4.48 8.64
N GLY A 157 9.23 4.68 9.87
CA GLY A 157 8.25 5.70 10.23
C GLY A 157 7.56 5.40 11.55
N SER A 158 7.04 6.44 12.20
CA SER A 158 6.21 6.32 13.40
C SER A 158 4.73 6.46 13.02
N ARG A 159 3.88 5.62 13.61
CA ARG A 159 2.43 5.82 13.58
C ARG A 159 2.04 6.75 14.71
N SER A 160 1.16 7.71 14.44
CA SER A 160 0.74 8.73 15.41
C SER A 160 0.16 8.17 16.72
N ASN A 161 -0.31 6.93 16.76
CA ASN A 161 -1.03 6.32 17.90
C ASN A 161 -0.39 5.01 18.42
N GLN A 162 0.90 4.74 18.21
CA GLN A 162 1.54 3.55 18.78
C GLN A 162 2.67 3.91 19.76
N LYS A 163 2.59 3.32 20.97
CA LYS A 163 3.75 3.23 21.87
C LYS A 163 4.90 2.59 21.09
N VAL A 164 6.02 3.28 21.03
CA VAL A 164 7.25 2.80 20.39
C VAL A 164 7.62 1.44 21.01
N THR A 165 7.45 0.38 20.25
CA THR A 165 7.90 -0.95 20.65
C THR A 165 9.43 -0.95 20.58
N ILE A 166 10.09 -1.54 21.57
CA ILE A 166 11.58 -1.56 21.71
C ILE A 166 12.28 -2.16 20.48
N GLU A 167 11.57 -2.93 19.65
CA GLU A 167 12.10 -3.54 18.41
C GLU A 167 12.43 -2.50 17.32
N VAL A 168 11.73 -1.38 17.26
CA VAL A 168 11.92 -0.36 16.22
C VAL A 168 13.31 0.31 16.30
N PRO A 169 13.81 0.75 17.48
CA PRO A 169 15.15 1.34 17.59
C PRO A 169 16.28 0.38 17.25
N ILE A 170 16.14 -0.91 17.57
CA ILE A 170 17.17 -1.94 17.30
C ILE A 170 17.24 -2.22 15.81
N ILE A 171 16.10 -2.31 15.14
CA ILE A 171 16.03 -2.50 13.69
C ILE A 171 16.56 -1.26 12.97
N GLU A 172 16.23 -0.05 13.42
CA GLU A 172 16.76 1.21 12.85
C GLU A 172 18.28 1.35 13.05
N LEU A 173 18.81 0.92 14.17
CA LEU A 173 20.26 0.94 14.42
C LEU A 173 20.99 -0.10 13.56
N GLY A 174 20.45 -1.31 13.46
CA GLY A 174 20.97 -2.35 12.55
C GLY A 174 20.91 -1.92 11.09
N ALA A 175 19.84 -1.24 10.69
CA ALA A 175 19.68 -0.68 9.37
C ALA A 175 20.80 0.32 9.01
N LYS A 176 21.11 1.27 9.91
CA LYS A 176 22.17 2.27 9.70
C LYS A 176 23.57 1.65 9.54
N ILE A 177 23.81 0.51 10.18
CA ILE A 177 25.09 -0.20 10.12
C ILE A 177 25.20 -1.02 8.83
N LEU A 178 24.12 -1.69 8.40
CA LEU A 178 24.10 -2.58 7.25
C LEU A 178 23.84 -1.85 5.92
N ASP A 179 23.19 -0.68 5.96
CA ASP A 179 22.80 0.10 4.79
C ASP A 179 23.97 0.39 3.81
N PRO A 180 25.19 0.76 4.26
CA PRO A 180 26.32 0.96 3.35
C PRO A 180 26.82 -0.31 2.65
N LEU A 181 26.56 -1.48 3.23
CA LEU A 181 26.95 -2.79 2.67
C LEU A 181 25.96 -3.32 1.62
N MET A 182 24.70 -2.83 1.65
CA MET A 182 23.65 -3.22 0.70
C MET A 182 23.81 -2.44 -0.61
N ARG A 183 24.72 -2.87 -1.49
CA ARG A 183 24.98 -2.28 -2.81
C ARG A 183 24.57 -3.24 -3.93
N GLY A 184 24.36 -2.72 -5.15
CA GLY A 184 24.00 -3.53 -6.32
C GLY A 184 22.61 -4.18 -6.17
N PRO A 185 22.45 -5.49 -6.40
CA PRO A 185 21.17 -6.21 -6.32
C PRO A 185 20.53 -6.18 -4.92
N LEU A 186 21.34 -5.98 -3.86
CA LEU A 186 20.85 -5.90 -2.48
C LEU A 186 20.33 -4.52 -2.10
N SER A 187 20.49 -3.51 -2.97
CA SER A 187 20.02 -2.15 -2.70
C SER A 187 18.50 -2.09 -2.48
N ASP A 188 17.74 -2.95 -3.13
CA ASP A 188 16.28 -2.98 -3.00
C ASP A 188 15.81 -3.47 -1.62
N LEU A 189 16.70 -4.08 -0.82
CA LEU A 189 16.41 -4.51 0.55
C LEU A 189 16.68 -3.42 1.59
N ARG A 190 17.19 -2.24 1.18
CA ARG A 190 17.47 -1.12 2.07
C ARG A 190 16.18 -0.54 2.65
N PHE A 191 16.30 -0.01 3.86
CA PHE A 191 15.18 0.63 4.55
C PHE A 191 14.72 1.90 3.83
N VAL A 192 13.42 2.11 3.75
CA VAL A 192 12.83 3.27 3.09
C VAL A 192 11.81 3.97 3.99
N LYS A 193 11.74 5.29 3.93
CA LYS A 193 10.75 6.07 4.67
C LYS A 193 9.37 5.89 4.02
N ALA A 194 8.35 5.63 4.84
CA ALA A 194 6.97 5.53 4.36
C ALA A 194 6.51 6.80 3.61
N SER A 195 6.99 7.98 4.03
CA SER A 195 6.74 9.26 3.36
C SER A 195 7.31 9.30 1.94
N ALA A 196 8.50 8.72 1.71
CA ALA A 196 9.12 8.66 0.38
C ALA A 196 8.34 7.72 -0.56
N VAL A 197 7.92 6.55 -0.04
CA VAL A 197 7.06 5.61 -0.78
C VAL A 197 5.75 6.28 -1.18
N ALA A 198 5.05 6.89 -0.22
CA ALA A 198 3.78 7.56 -0.46
C ALA A 198 3.91 8.72 -1.46
N LYS A 199 4.95 9.57 -1.31
CA LYS A 199 5.24 10.67 -2.24
C LYS A 199 5.36 10.13 -3.66
N LYS A 200 6.23 9.12 -3.87
CA LYS A 200 6.48 8.57 -5.21
C LYS A 200 5.24 7.89 -5.80
N MET A 201 4.47 7.14 -4.99
CA MET A 201 3.20 6.57 -5.45
C MET A 201 2.25 7.65 -5.98
N VAL A 202 2.05 8.73 -5.22
CA VAL A 202 1.14 9.83 -5.60
C VAL A 202 1.68 10.60 -6.81
N GLU A 203 2.98 10.84 -6.92
CA GLU A 203 3.61 11.47 -8.07
C GLU A 203 3.39 10.64 -9.34
N THR A 204 3.75 9.35 -9.31
CA THR A 204 3.61 8.44 -10.46
C THR A 204 2.15 8.30 -10.90
N MET A 205 1.20 8.25 -9.97
CA MET A 205 -0.23 8.23 -10.30
C MET A 205 -0.70 9.47 -11.06
N ASN A 206 -0.09 10.63 -10.80
CA ASN A 206 -0.47 11.91 -11.43
C ASN A 206 0.34 12.23 -12.70
N GLU A 207 1.28 11.39 -13.11
CA GLU A 207 1.96 11.51 -14.41
C GLU A 207 0.98 11.22 -15.55
N ASN A 208 1.09 11.96 -16.67
CA ASN A 208 0.26 11.77 -17.87
C ASN A 208 0.74 10.56 -18.71
N SER A 209 0.91 9.40 -18.09
CA SER A 209 1.32 8.17 -18.77
C SER A 209 0.38 7.03 -18.39
N THR A 210 -0.02 6.23 -19.36
CA THR A 210 -0.66 4.94 -19.13
C THR A 210 0.45 3.90 -19.07
N SER A 211 0.75 3.34 -17.89
CA SER A 211 1.83 2.37 -17.75
C SER A 211 1.66 1.52 -16.50
N HIS A 212 2.22 0.31 -16.55
CA HIS A 212 2.38 -0.51 -15.36
C HIS A 212 3.78 -0.31 -14.80
N SER A 213 3.88 0.21 -13.58
CA SER A 213 5.14 0.57 -12.93
C SER A 213 5.34 -0.20 -11.64
N ILE A 214 6.56 -0.69 -11.43
CA ILE A 214 7.00 -1.27 -10.16
C ILE A 214 8.02 -0.31 -9.56
N LEU A 215 7.65 0.32 -8.45
CA LEU A 215 8.51 1.24 -7.71
C LEU A 215 9.32 0.46 -6.67
N LYS A 216 10.63 0.58 -6.74
CA LYS A 216 11.59 -0.05 -5.84
C LYS A 216 12.41 0.98 -5.09
N PHE A 217 13.33 0.53 -4.24
CA PHE A 217 14.15 1.39 -3.39
C PHE A 217 14.72 2.63 -4.11
N LYS A 218 15.28 2.48 -5.31
CA LYS A 218 15.89 3.59 -6.06
C LYS A 218 14.87 4.68 -6.44
N ASP A 219 13.64 4.29 -6.72
CA ASP A 219 12.56 5.21 -7.11
C ASP A 219 12.07 6.05 -5.93
N PHE A 220 12.30 5.59 -4.70
CA PHE A 220 11.91 6.29 -3.47
C PHE A 220 12.97 7.28 -2.96
N LEU A 221 14.13 7.38 -3.61
CA LEU A 221 15.22 8.28 -3.22
C LEU A 221 15.12 9.67 -3.87
N ASN A 222 14.25 9.83 -4.87
CA ASN A 222 14.10 11.04 -5.70
C ASN A 222 12.90 11.88 -5.27
#